data_f98892833c5494c96cb331bfdfea56c0
#
_entry.id   f98892833c5494c96cb331bfdfea56c0
#
_cell.length_a   1.000
_cell.length_b   1.000
_cell.length_c   1.000
_cell.angle_alpha   90.00
_cell.angle_beta   90.00
_cell.angle_gamma   90.00
#
_symmetry.space_group_name_H-M   'P 1'
#
loop_
_entity.id
_entity.type
_entity.pdbx_description
1 polymer ?
#
loop_
_entity_poly.entity_id
_entity_poly.type
_entity_poly.pdbx_seq_one_letter_code
_entity_poly.pdbx_strand_id
1 'polypeptide(L)'
;MMKLKQLSLLFIGVIAMNVNAQTISLDEAKIRSNINSFSALADQGAFEYLGRLFAPELTVDYTTLFGGEAQQVKRQDLMQQWAGFLPGFDATFHDLSNLNVSIDGDKASATVDFTASHWLGEEGFWAVSGEYEFGLQRAGDNWQIISVKLNRKAEQGSQDVLAEAPKHAVQNLKAREALKVTYQ
;
A
#
# COMPACT_ATOMS: atom_id res chain seq x y z
N MET A 1 62.92 -29.24 -43.17
CA MET A 1 62.59 -28.10 -42.32
C MET A 1 61.07 -28.07 -42.13
N MET A 2 60.59 -28.66 -41.05
CA MET A 2 59.16 -28.65 -40.71
C MET A 2 58.87 -27.46 -39.77
N LYS A 3 57.91 -26.57 -40.21
CA LYS A 3 57.44 -25.43 -39.40
C LYS A 3 56.37 -25.92 -38.43
N LEU A 4 56.66 -25.85 -37.13
CA LEU A 4 55.70 -26.11 -36.08
C LEU A 4 54.71 -24.94 -36.00
N LYS A 5 53.39 -25.23 -36.23
CA LYS A 5 52.32 -24.23 -35.98
C LYS A 5 51.95 -24.27 -34.52
N GLN A 6 52.17 -23.16 -33.84
CA GLN A 6 51.66 -22.95 -32.49
C GLN A 6 50.14 -22.77 -32.52
N LEU A 7 49.43 -23.65 -31.81
CA LEU A 7 48.01 -23.59 -31.58
C LEU A 7 47.78 -22.81 -30.28
N SER A 8 47.34 -21.56 -30.37
CA SER A 8 46.94 -20.76 -29.18
C SER A 8 45.56 -21.21 -28.72
N LEU A 9 45.51 -21.84 -27.53
CA LEU A 9 44.26 -22.12 -26.85
C LEU A 9 43.75 -20.81 -26.19
N LEU A 10 42.64 -20.32 -26.67
CA LEU A 10 41.90 -19.21 -26.04
C LEU A 10 41.07 -19.80 -24.89
N PHE A 11 41.47 -19.55 -23.64
CA PHE A 11 40.65 -19.87 -22.46
C PHE A 11 39.57 -18.81 -22.34
N ILE A 12 38.32 -19.14 -22.70
CA ILE A 12 37.13 -18.34 -22.41
C ILE A 12 36.72 -18.66 -20.96
N GLY A 13 37.15 -17.81 -20.03
CA GLY A 13 36.71 -17.89 -18.63
C GLY A 13 35.19 -17.54 -18.56
N VAL A 14 34.36 -18.54 -18.32
CA VAL A 14 32.93 -18.31 -17.98
C VAL A 14 32.90 -17.79 -16.54
N ILE A 15 32.69 -16.48 -16.38
CA ILE A 15 32.37 -15.88 -15.08
C ILE A 15 30.92 -16.27 -14.76
N ALA A 16 30.73 -17.29 -13.91
CA ALA A 16 29.44 -17.60 -13.34
C ALA A 16 29.07 -16.46 -12.35
N MET A 17 28.25 -15.52 -12.77
CA MET A 17 27.61 -14.59 -11.86
C MET A 17 26.62 -15.40 -11.01
N ASN A 18 26.98 -15.67 -9.76
CA ASN A 18 26.02 -16.13 -8.76
C ASN A 18 25.04 -14.99 -8.46
N VAL A 19 23.95 -14.91 -9.18
CA VAL A 19 22.79 -14.09 -8.80
C VAL A 19 22.13 -14.86 -7.66
N ASN A 20 22.47 -14.52 -6.41
CA ASN A 20 21.69 -14.92 -5.25
C ASN A 20 20.33 -14.20 -5.35
N ALA A 21 19.37 -14.80 -6.04
CA ALA A 21 17.98 -14.41 -5.93
C ALA A 21 17.56 -14.70 -4.47
N GLN A 22 17.42 -13.66 -3.67
CA GLN A 22 16.95 -13.79 -2.30
C GLN A 22 15.49 -14.27 -2.37
N THR A 23 15.28 -15.55 -2.05
CA THR A 23 13.94 -16.15 -2.03
C THR A 23 13.21 -15.60 -0.82
N ILE A 24 12.17 -14.79 -1.03
CA ILE A 24 11.29 -14.33 0.06
C ILE A 24 10.48 -15.52 0.59
N SER A 25 10.19 -15.52 1.89
CA SER A 25 9.34 -16.55 2.49
C SER A 25 7.88 -16.38 2.05
N LEU A 26 7.07 -17.45 2.19
CA LEU A 26 5.64 -17.39 1.91
C LEU A 26 4.93 -16.34 2.78
N ASP A 27 5.33 -16.23 4.05
CA ASP A 27 4.80 -15.23 4.96
C ASP A 27 5.14 -13.81 4.52
N GLU A 28 6.38 -13.58 4.13
CA GLU A 28 6.78 -12.27 3.59
C GLU A 28 6.01 -11.93 2.31
N ALA A 29 5.81 -12.89 1.41
CA ALA A 29 5.02 -12.68 0.20
C ALA A 29 3.56 -12.31 0.51
N LYS A 30 2.94 -12.96 1.52
CA LYS A 30 1.58 -12.64 1.98
C LYS A 30 1.50 -11.23 2.58
N ILE A 31 2.47 -10.84 3.42
CA ILE A 31 2.52 -9.51 4.01
C ILE A 31 2.69 -8.44 2.92
N ARG A 32 3.62 -8.63 1.99
CA ARG A 32 3.82 -7.72 0.85
C ARG A 32 2.55 -7.58 0.00
N SER A 33 1.85 -8.69 -0.24
CA SER A 33 0.56 -8.67 -0.94
C SER A 33 -0.48 -7.85 -0.17
N ASN A 34 -0.59 -8.00 1.15
CA ASN A 34 -1.52 -7.24 1.98
C ASN A 34 -1.25 -5.73 1.90
N ILE A 35 0.01 -5.33 2.06
CA ILE A 35 0.39 -3.90 2.01
C ILE A 35 0.15 -3.30 0.63
N ASN A 36 0.50 -3.99 -0.45
CA ASN A 36 0.24 -3.51 -1.81
C ASN A 36 -1.27 -3.45 -2.12
N SER A 37 -2.06 -4.40 -1.58
CA SER A 37 -3.52 -4.41 -1.75
C SER A 37 -4.20 -3.30 -0.96
N PHE A 38 -3.62 -2.86 0.15
CA PHE A 38 -4.17 -1.80 1.01
C PHE A 38 -4.48 -0.53 0.20
N SER A 39 -3.50 0.03 -0.48
CA SER A 39 -3.67 1.24 -1.27
C SER A 39 -4.56 1.02 -2.49
N ALA A 40 -4.35 -0.06 -3.23
CA ALA A 40 -5.13 -0.35 -4.43
C ALA A 40 -6.63 -0.53 -4.13
N LEU A 41 -6.99 -1.20 -3.03
CA LEU A 41 -8.38 -1.40 -2.62
C LEU A 41 -9.01 -0.09 -2.10
N ALA A 42 -8.23 0.77 -1.42
CA ALA A 42 -8.67 2.09 -1.00
C ALA A 42 -9.00 2.98 -2.21
N ASP A 43 -8.10 3.04 -3.20
CA ASP A 43 -8.29 3.82 -4.41
C ASP A 43 -9.50 3.35 -5.25
N GLN A 44 -9.78 2.05 -5.23
CA GLN A 44 -10.93 1.46 -5.92
C GLN A 44 -12.25 1.61 -5.13
N GLY A 45 -12.21 2.08 -3.87
CA GLY A 45 -13.38 2.11 -2.99
C GLY A 45 -13.89 0.72 -2.61
N ALA A 46 -13.03 -0.30 -2.66
CA ALA A 46 -13.36 -1.70 -2.38
C ALA A 46 -13.27 -2.02 -0.88
N PHE A 47 -14.00 -1.25 -0.06
CA PHE A 47 -13.85 -1.25 1.40
C PHE A 47 -14.17 -2.57 2.08
N GLU A 48 -15.06 -3.39 1.52
CA GLU A 48 -15.33 -4.73 2.04
C GLU A 48 -14.07 -5.62 1.96
N TYR A 49 -13.38 -5.57 0.82
CA TYR A 49 -12.14 -6.33 0.62
C TYR A 49 -10.98 -5.72 1.39
N LEU A 50 -10.88 -4.39 1.40
CA LEU A 50 -9.89 -3.66 2.18
C LEU A 50 -10.00 -4.02 3.66
N GLY A 51 -11.22 -4.09 4.22
CA GLY A 51 -11.44 -4.49 5.60
C GLY A 51 -10.91 -5.88 5.94
N ARG A 52 -10.85 -6.81 4.98
CA ARG A 52 -10.34 -8.17 5.24
C ARG A 52 -8.83 -8.21 5.52
N LEU A 53 -8.09 -7.16 5.16
CA LEU A 53 -6.67 -7.03 5.46
C LEU A 53 -6.39 -6.71 6.93
N PHE A 54 -7.39 -6.20 7.66
CA PHE A 54 -7.25 -5.71 9.04
C PHE A 54 -7.79 -6.71 10.07
N ALA A 55 -7.20 -6.68 11.25
CA ALA A 55 -7.78 -7.32 12.44
C ALA A 55 -9.13 -6.65 12.80
N PRO A 56 -10.00 -7.32 13.61
CA PRO A 56 -11.27 -6.75 14.05
C PRO A 56 -11.14 -5.40 14.77
N GLU A 57 -10.05 -5.22 15.51
CA GLU A 57 -9.65 -3.98 16.18
C GLU A 57 -8.19 -3.66 15.84
N LEU A 58 -7.89 -2.39 15.63
CA LEU A 58 -6.55 -1.94 15.26
C LEU A 58 -6.25 -0.54 15.79
N THR A 59 -4.97 -0.19 15.83
CA THR A 59 -4.51 1.16 16.13
C THR A 59 -4.31 1.95 14.84
N VAL A 60 -4.88 3.15 14.77
CA VAL A 60 -4.64 4.11 13.68
C VAL A 60 -3.95 5.35 14.24
N ASP A 61 -2.80 5.69 13.71
CA ASP A 61 -2.02 6.87 14.08
C ASP A 61 -1.76 7.76 12.85
N TYR A 62 -2.58 8.78 12.70
CA TYR A 62 -2.43 9.83 11.70
C TYR A 62 -2.09 11.18 12.34
N THR A 63 -1.48 11.14 13.52
CA THR A 63 -1.18 12.35 14.32
C THR A 63 -0.22 13.31 13.63
N THR A 64 0.70 12.81 12.82
CA THR A 64 1.62 13.67 12.05
C THR A 64 0.92 14.44 10.94
N LEU A 65 -0.27 14.01 10.50
CA LEU A 65 -1.03 14.64 9.44
C LEU A 65 -2.15 15.54 9.99
N PHE A 66 -2.91 15.05 10.97
CA PHE A 66 -4.11 15.74 11.47
C PHE A 66 -3.99 16.21 12.92
N GLY A 67 -2.87 15.92 13.61
CA GLY A 67 -2.74 16.15 15.03
C GLY A 67 -3.54 15.14 15.88
N GLY A 68 -3.75 15.44 17.15
CA GLY A 68 -4.50 14.57 18.06
C GLY A 68 -3.66 13.42 18.62
N GLU A 69 -4.32 12.27 18.86
CA GLU A 69 -3.73 11.07 19.44
C GLU A 69 -4.03 9.84 18.56
N ALA A 70 -3.17 8.82 18.65
CA ALA A 70 -3.43 7.52 18.05
C ALA A 70 -4.70 6.90 18.65
N GLN A 71 -5.52 6.27 17.80
CA GLN A 71 -6.84 5.78 18.18
C GLN A 71 -6.94 4.27 18.01
N GLN A 72 -7.58 3.61 19.00
CA GLN A 72 -8.07 2.26 18.84
C GLN A 72 -9.44 2.30 18.15
N VAL A 73 -9.56 1.62 17.02
CA VAL A 73 -10.78 1.63 16.21
C VAL A 73 -11.21 0.21 15.85
N LYS A 74 -12.51 0.02 15.68
CA LYS A 74 -13.01 -1.20 15.05
C LYS A 74 -12.82 -1.10 13.55
N ARG A 75 -12.40 -2.21 12.94
CA ARG A 75 -12.25 -2.33 11.48
C ARG A 75 -13.47 -1.82 10.72
N GLN A 76 -14.68 -2.17 11.18
CA GLN A 76 -15.92 -1.77 10.53
C GLN A 76 -16.08 -0.25 10.55
N ASP A 77 -15.81 0.41 11.67
CA ASP A 77 -15.94 1.86 11.81
C ASP A 77 -14.92 2.59 10.93
N LEU A 78 -13.68 2.07 10.86
CA LEU A 78 -12.66 2.60 9.97
C LEU A 78 -13.06 2.50 8.49
N MET A 79 -13.61 1.35 8.06
CA MET A 79 -14.07 1.16 6.69
C MET A 79 -15.24 2.09 6.36
N GLN A 80 -16.17 2.33 7.30
CA GLN A 80 -17.26 3.29 7.12
C GLN A 80 -16.74 4.73 7.02
N GLN A 81 -15.75 5.09 7.84
CA GLN A 81 -15.13 6.41 7.78
C GLN A 81 -14.46 6.64 6.41
N TRP A 82 -13.68 5.68 5.92
CA TRP A 82 -13.04 5.81 4.62
C TRP A 82 -14.03 5.77 3.45
N ALA A 83 -15.09 4.97 3.55
CA ALA A 83 -16.18 4.95 2.56
C ALA A 83 -16.97 6.27 2.53
N GLY A 84 -17.02 6.99 3.62
CA GLY A 84 -17.61 8.34 3.70
C GLY A 84 -16.69 9.47 3.23
N PHE A 85 -15.44 9.17 2.88
CA PHE A 85 -14.43 10.16 2.54
C PHE A 85 -13.78 9.93 1.16
N LEU A 86 -13.07 8.81 0.97
CA LEU A 86 -12.28 8.58 -0.23
C LEU A 86 -13.09 8.60 -1.55
N PRO A 87 -14.30 8.03 -1.63
CA PRO A 87 -15.11 8.12 -2.86
C PRO A 87 -15.55 9.52 -3.21
N GLY A 88 -15.41 10.47 -2.29
CA GLY A 88 -15.77 11.87 -2.54
C GLY A 88 -14.82 12.58 -3.50
N PHE A 89 -13.61 12.09 -3.65
CA PHE A 89 -12.70 12.57 -4.67
C PHE A 89 -13.07 12.00 -6.05
N ASP A 90 -12.76 12.72 -7.11
CA ASP A 90 -12.90 12.23 -8.49
C ASP A 90 -11.94 11.09 -8.76
N ALA A 91 -10.72 11.20 -8.22
CA ALA A 91 -9.72 10.15 -8.23
C ALA A 91 -8.82 10.23 -7.00
N THR A 92 -8.36 9.06 -6.53
CA THR A 92 -7.27 8.93 -5.58
C THR A 92 -6.24 7.97 -6.15
N PHE A 93 -4.97 8.21 -5.82
CA PHE A 93 -3.89 7.32 -6.22
C PHE A 93 -2.81 7.28 -5.14
N HIS A 94 -2.54 6.08 -4.62
CA HIS A 94 -1.48 5.82 -3.66
C HIS A 94 -0.34 5.08 -4.37
N ASP A 95 0.76 5.78 -4.58
CA ASP A 95 2.01 5.18 -5.05
C ASP A 95 2.83 4.70 -3.85
N LEU A 96 3.22 3.42 -3.85
CA LEU A 96 3.99 2.78 -2.79
C LEU A 96 5.36 2.35 -3.32
N SER A 97 6.39 2.59 -2.53
CA SER A 97 7.77 2.20 -2.87
C SER A 97 8.56 1.80 -1.62
N ASN A 98 9.72 1.17 -1.82
CA ASN A 98 10.65 0.82 -0.73
C ASN A 98 10.03 0.00 0.40
N LEU A 99 9.14 -0.95 0.07
CA LEU A 99 8.52 -1.83 1.06
C LEU A 99 9.55 -2.75 1.73
N ASN A 100 9.71 -2.58 3.04
CA ASN A 100 10.52 -3.43 3.90
C ASN A 100 9.61 -4.21 4.85
N VAL A 101 9.93 -5.48 5.09
CA VAL A 101 9.17 -6.38 5.97
C VAL A 101 10.13 -7.06 6.95
N SER A 102 9.75 -7.09 8.22
CA SER A 102 10.44 -7.83 9.28
C SER A 102 9.44 -8.75 9.97
N ILE A 103 9.79 -10.03 10.14
CA ILE A 103 8.92 -11.05 10.74
C ILE A 103 9.60 -11.59 11.99
N ASP A 104 8.85 -11.65 13.10
CA ASP A 104 9.26 -12.23 14.37
C ASP A 104 8.13 -13.13 14.90
N GLY A 105 8.25 -14.43 14.62
CA GLY A 105 7.23 -15.43 14.98
C GLY A 105 5.85 -15.11 14.37
N ASP A 106 4.88 -14.83 15.22
CA ASP A 106 3.49 -14.51 14.83
C ASP A 106 3.23 -13.00 14.72
N LYS A 107 4.27 -12.20 14.81
CA LYS A 107 4.22 -10.75 14.60
C LYS A 107 5.10 -10.34 13.44
N ALA A 108 4.71 -9.27 12.78
CA ALA A 108 5.52 -8.65 11.74
C ALA A 108 5.37 -7.13 11.77
N SER A 109 6.35 -6.45 11.23
CA SER A 109 6.29 -5.02 10.91
C SER A 109 6.61 -4.81 9.43
N ALA A 110 6.02 -3.78 8.85
CA ALA A 110 6.35 -3.35 7.52
C ALA A 110 6.44 -1.83 7.47
N THR A 111 7.40 -1.31 6.71
CA THR A 111 7.50 0.12 6.37
C THR A 111 7.45 0.28 4.87
N VAL A 112 6.79 1.33 4.39
CA VAL A 112 6.68 1.63 2.97
C VAL A 112 6.59 3.13 2.75
N ASP A 113 7.40 3.65 1.85
CA ASP A 113 7.25 5.04 1.39
C ASP A 113 5.97 5.15 0.54
N PHE A 114 5.25 6.27 0.69
CA PHE A 114 4.02 6.52 -0.05
C PHE A 114 3.92 7.94 -0.56
N THR A 115 3.17 8.10 -1.66
CA THR A 115 2.59 9.37 -2.08
C THR A 115 1.11 9.12 -2.37
N ALA A 116 0.24 9.78 -1.61
CA ALA A 116 -1.21 9.72 -1.77
C ALA A 116 -1.70 11.01 -2.42
N SER A 117 -2.23 10.91 -3.64
CA SER A 117 -2.72 12.03 -4.44
C SER A 117 -4.24 11.99 -4.53
N HIS A 118 -4.88 13.15 -4.43
CA HIS A 118 -6.33 13.30 -4.40
C HIS A 118 -6.74 14.45 -5.34
N TRP A 119 -7.70 14.19 -6.24
CA TRP A 119 -8.22 15.17 -7.18
C TRP A 119 -9.70 15.40 -6.96
N LEU A 120 -10.12 16.66 -6.99
CA LEU A 120 -11.52 17.09 -6.80
C LEU A 120 -11.83 18.28 -7.70
N GLY A 121 -12.71 18.08 -8.70
CA GLY A 121 -13.01 19.09 -9.71
C GLY A 121 -11.81 19.37 -10.62
N GLU A 122 -11.90 20.45 -11.38
CA GLU A 122 -10.86 20.80 -12.37
C GLU A 122 -9.56 21.32 -11.74
N GLU A 123 -9.66 21.98 -10.58
CA GLU A 123 -8.51 22.66 -9.95
C GLU A 123 -8.17 22.12 -8.56
N GLY A 124 -9.04 21.30 -7.98
CA GLY A 124 -8.85 20.76 -6.62
C GLY A 124 -7.83 19.62 -6.60
N PHE A 125 -6.71 19.85 -5.92
CA PHE A 125 -5.65 18.86 -5.75
C PHE A 125 -5.02 18.94 -4.37
N TRP A 126 -4.77 17.79 -3.78
CA TRP A 126 -3.95 17.63 -2.59
C TRP A 126 -3.18 16.31 -2.66
N ALA A 127 -1.92 16.36 -2.31
CA ALA A 127 -1.10 15.18 -2.15
C ALA A 127 -0.31 15.24 -0.85
N VAL A 128 -0.15 14.09 -0.22
CA VAL A 128 0.70 13.89 0.94
C VAL A 128 1.67 12.76 0.67
N SER A 129 2.93 12.95 1.06
CA SER A 129 3.96 11.92 0.98
C SER A 129 4.62 11.69 2.32
N GLY A 130 5.12 10.48 2.52
CA GLY A 130 5.75 10.08 3.77
C GLY A 130 6.06 8.60 3.81
N GLU A 131 5.94 8.04 5.01
CA GLU A 131 6.14 6.63 5.26
C GLU A 131 4.96 6.09 6.06
N TYR A 132 4.42 4.94 5.64
CA TYR A 132 3.54 4.14 6.48
C TYR A 132 4.37 3.13 7.28
N GLU A 133 4.02 2.98 8.55
CA GLU A 133 4.46 1.89 9.41
C GLU A 133 3.25 1.00 9.71
N PHE A 134 3.36 -0.30 9.40
CA PHE A 134 2.33 -1.29 9.68
C PHE A 134 2.81 -2.27 10.74
N GLY A 135 1.96 -2.57 11.72
CA GLY A 135 2.08 -3.75 12.57
C GLY A 135 1.14 -4.82 12.05
N LEU A 136 1.61 -6.08 11.99
CA LEU A 136 0.80 -7.21 11.55
C LEU A 136 0.87 -8.35 12.57
N GLN A 137 -0.17 -9.16 12.58
CA GLN A 137 -0.27 -10.37 13.39
C GLN A 137 -0.75 -11.53 12.53
N ARG A 138 -0.21 -12.73 12.80
CA ARG A 138 -0.66 -13.96 12.16
C ARG A 138 -2.10 -14.28 12.57
N ALA A 139 -2.93 -14.64 11.59
CA ALA A 139 -4.30 -15.06 11.78
C ALA A 139 -4.55 -16.34 10.95
N GLY A 140 -4.33 -17.49 11.55
CA GLY A 140 -4.29 -18.77 10.84
C GLY A 140 -3.17 -18.78 9.80
N ASP A 141 -3.52 -19.10 8.55
CA ASP A 141 -2.56 -19.11 7.42
C ASP A 141 -2.30 -17.72 6.81
N ASN A 142 -2.92 -16.65 7.33
CA ASN A 142 -2.84 -15.31 6.80
C ASN A 142 -2.24 -14.34 7.83
N TRP A 143 -2.04 -13.10 7.39
CA TRP A 143 -1.61 -12.00 8.22
C TRP A 143 -2.67 -10.89 8.20
N GLN A 144 -2.89 -10.25 9.35
CA GLN A 144 -3.81 -9.12 9.49
C GLN A 144 -3.07 -7.90 10.04
N ILE A 145 -3.41 -6.74 9.52
CA ILE A 145 -2.89 -5.45 9.97
C ILE A 145 -3.56 -5.13 11.32
N ILE A 146 -2.75 -4.93 12.37
CA ILE A 146 -3.18 -4.54 13.72
C ILE A 146 -2.85 -3.08 14.05
N SER A 147 -2.02 -2.44 13.25
CA SER A 147 -1.76 -1.00 13.36
C SER A 147 -1.33 -0.41 12.03
N VAL A 148 -1.69 0.84 11.80
CA VAL A 148 -1.19 1.69 10.74
C VAL A 148 -0.84 3.04 11.29
N LYS A 149 0.39 3.50 11.00
CA LYS A 149 0.86 4.84 11.35
C LYS A 149 1.33 5.54 10.09
N LEU A 150 0.91 6.78 9.94
CA LEU A 150 1.34 7.67 8.86
C LEU A 150 2.35 8.67 9.39
N ASN A 151 3.56 8.65 8.86
CA ASN A 151 4.60 9.64 9.13
C ASN A 151 4.70 10.58 7.93
N ARG A 152 4.07 11.75 8.01
CA ARG A 152 4.10 12.76 6.95
C ARG A 152 5.49 13.35 6.77
N LYS A 153 5.96 13.43 5.52
CA LYS A 153 7.22 14.09 5.13
C LYS A 153 6.96 15.40 4.36
N ALA A 154 5.98 15.41 3.43
CA ALA A 154 5.67 16.58 2.63
C ALA A 154 4.19 16.59 2.20
N GLU A 155 3.71 17.78 1.79
CA GLU A 155 2.39 18.00 1.20
C GLU A 155 2.49 18.93 -0.02
N GLN A 156 1.52 18.78 -0.93
CA GLN A 156 1.34 19.64 -2.10
C GLN A 156 -0.14 19.94 -2.29
N GLY A 157 -0.47 21.09 -2.89
CA GLY A 157 -1.85 21.52 -3.12
C GLY A 157 -2.52 22.07 -1.86
N SER A 158 -3.85 21.97 -1.79
CA SER A 158 -4.65 22.51 -0.69
C SER A 158 -5.42 21.42 0.05
N GLN A 159 -5.35 21.44 1.37
CA GLN A 159 -6.17 20.59 2.24
C GLN A 159 -7.67 20.95 2.20
N ASP A 160 -8.08 22.06 1.57
CA ASP A 160 -9.50 22.44 1.47
C ASP A 160 -10.34 21.36 0.79
N VAL A 161 -9.74 20.59 -0.15
CA VAL A 161 -10.39 19.47 -0.80
C VAL A 161 -10.83 18.37 0.18
N LEU A 162 -10.17 18.25 1.34
CA LEU A 162 -10.52 17.26 2.37
C LEU A 162 -11.86 17.57 3.04
N ALA A 163 -12.23 18.86 3.16
CA ALA A 163 -13.52 19.28 3.70
C ALA A 163 -14.66 19.13 2.70
N GLU A 164 -14.36 19.19 1.41
CA GLU A 164 -15.35 19.09 0.33
C GLU A 164 -15.66 17.63 -0.04
N ALA A 165 -14.65 16.77 -0.11
CA ALA A 165 -14.80 15.39 -0.57
C ALA A 165 -15.94 14.60 0.12
N PRO A 166 -16.16 14.64 1.45
CA PRO A 166 -17.25 13.90 2.08
C PRO A 166 -18.65 14.24 1.53
N LYS A 167 -18.84 15.46 1.00
CA LYS A 167 -20.13 15.90 0.47
C LYS A 167 -20.54 15.12 -0.80
N HIS A 168 -19.57 14.55 -1.51
CA HIS A 168 -19.75 13.82 -2.76
C HIS A 168 -19.67 12.31 -2.60
N ALA A 169 -19.12 11.81 -1.47
CA ALA A 169 -18.74 10.42 -1.30
C ALA A 169 -19.87 9.42 -1.58
N VAL A 170 -21.07 9.65 -1.03
CA VAL A 170 -22.23 8.74 -1.19
C VAL A 170 -22.69 8.67 -2.64
N GLN A 171 -22.74 9.82 -3.32
CA GLN A 171 -23.19 9.89 -4.72
C GLN A 171 -22.17 9.22 -5.63
N ASN A 172 -20.88 9.51 -5.45
CA ASN A 172 -19.80 8.95 -6.25
C ASN A 172 -19.67 7.43 -6.06
N LEU A 173 -19.82 6.95 -4.82
CA LEU A 173 -19.81 5.51 -4.55
C LEU A 173 -20.94 4.77 -5.28
N LYS A 174 -22.17 5.30 -5.23
CA LYS A 174 -23.31 4.75 -5.97
C LYS A 174 -23.09 4.76 -7.49
N ALA A 175 -22.51 5.84 -8.03
CA ALA A 175 -22.21 5.93 -9.45
C ALA A 175 -21.18 4.89 -9.88
N ARG A 176 -20.14 4.68 -9.08
CA ARG A 176 -19.10 3.63 -9.33
C ARG A 176 -19.70 2.22 -9.26
N GLU A 177 -20.61 1.95 -8.33
CA GLU A 177 -21.30 0.66 -8.22
C GLU A 177 -22.20 0.37 -9.43
N ALA A 178 -22.87 1.40 -9.97
CA ALA A 178 -23.71 1.28 -11.15
C ALA A 178 -22.91 0.93 -12.44
N LEU A 179 -21.59 1.21 -12.45
CA LEU A 179 -20.71 0.88 -13.57
C LEU A 179 -20.13 -0.53 -13.50
N LYS A 180 -20.36 -1.26 -12.41
CA LYS A 180 -19.87 -2.64 -12.27
C LYS A 180 -20.58 -3.55 -13.28
N VAL A 181 -19.80 -4.19 -14.13
CA VAL A 181 -20.32 -5.24 -15.04
C VAL A 181 -20.63 -6.49 -14.23
N THR A 182 -21.90 -6.85 -14.14
CA THR A 182 -22.34 -8.15 -13.58
C THR A 182 -22.26 -9.19 -14.68
N TYR A 183 -21.34 -10.14 -14.55
CA TYR A 183 -21.35 -11.37 -15.38
C TYR A 183 -22.47 -12.28 -14.82
N GLN A 184 -23.49 -12.53 -15.65
CA GLN A 184 -24.51 -13.55 -15.36
C GLN A 184 -24.01 -14.93 -15.80
#